data_4aad18e6a3a739b8a77c7943061858b3
#
_entry.id   4aad18e6a3a739b8a77c7943061858b3
#
_cell.length_a   1.000
_cell.length_b   1.000
_cell.length_c   1.000
_cell.angle_alpha   90.00
_cell.angle_beta   90.00
_cell.angle_gamma   90.00
#
_symmetry.space_group_name_H-M   'P 1'
#
loop_
_entity.id
_entity.type
_entity.pdbx_description
1 polymer ?
#
loop_
_entity_poly.entity_id
_entity_poly.type
_entity_poly.pdbx_seq_one_letter_code
_entity_poly.pdbx_strand_id
1 'polypeptide(L)'
;MDIAEVVIKSGLPTSTLRYYEQLGLIRSIGRNGLRRQYSPEVLSKLNLISLGRIAGISLNEMAEMLNHSEGSKPYIDRDLLAKKALEIDEKITRLKAVRDSLNLLPPALMSHIWTALHFRSL
;
A
#
# COMPACT_ATOMS: atom_id res chain seq x y z
N MET A 1 -0.03 23.05 5.28
CA MET A 1 0.69 22.27 6.32
C MET A 1 2.14 22.09 5.86
N ASP A 2 3.12 22.38 6.70
CA ASP A 2 4.50 22.18 6.30
C ASP A 2 4.93 20.71 6.49
N ILE A 3 6.08 20.35 5.90
CA ILE A 3 6.58 18.97 5.93
C ILE A 3 6.79 18.45 7.36
N ALA A 4 7.22 19.30 8.29
CA ALA A 4 7.42 18.91 9.68
C ALA A 4 6.10 18.49 10.34
N GLU A 5 5.03 19.20 10.05
CA GLU A 5 3.70 18.88 10.55
C GLU A 5 3.18 17.57 9.95
N VAL A 6 3.44 17.34 8.65
CA VAL A 6 3.08 16.09 7.99
C VAL A 6 3.81 14.91 8.60
N VAL A 7 5.11 15.06 8.89
CA VAL A 7 5.91 14.03 9.58
C VAL A 7 5.29 13.66 10.93
N ILE A 8 4.94 14.65 11.72
CA ILE A 8 4.35 14.43 13.05
C ILE A 8 3.01 13.72 12.94
N LYS A 9 2.12 14.20 12.08
CA LYS A 9 0.76 13.68 11.97
C LYS A 9 0.67 12.33 11.27
N SER A 10 1.56 12.06 10.30
CA SER A 10 1.57 10.80 9.56
C SER A 10 2.41 9.71 10.23
N GLY A 11 3.36 10.08 11.06
CA GLY A 11 4.33 9.16 11.63
C GLY A 11 5.39 8.67 10.63
N LEU A 12 5.44 9.27 9.44
CA LEU A 12 6.38 8.88 8.39
C LEU A 12 7.59 9.82 8.38
N PRO A 13 8.81 9.29 8.18
CA PRO A 13 10.00 10.14 8.10
C PRO A 13 10.01 10.98 6.83
N THR A 14 10.75 12.08 6.86
CA THR A 14 10.91 13.00 5.73
C THR A 14 11.39 12.28 4.46
N SER A 15 12.31 11.31 4.61
CA SER A 15 12.82 10.55 3.48
C SER A 15 11.73 9.76 2.76
N THR A 16 10.80 9.17 3.50
CA THR A 16 9.65 8.46 2.92
C THR A 16 8.72 9.42 2.18
N LEU A 17 8.45 10.59 2.76
CA LEU A 17 7.62 11.61 2.10
C LEU A 17 8.24 12.10 0.80
N ARG A 18 9.55 12.32 0.79
CA ARG A 18 10.28 12.70 -0.43
C ARG A 18 10.23 11.61 -1.49
N TYR A 19 10.36 10.36 -1.08
CA TYR A 19 10.27 9.23 -1.98
C TYR A 19 8.87 9.12 -2.61
N TYR A 20 7.84 9.27 -1.80
CA TYR A 20 6.46 9.27 -2.29
C TYR A 20 6.19 10.43 -3.25
N GLU A 21 6.78 11.58 -2.99
CA GLU A 21 6.69 12.73 -3.89
C GLU A 21 7.39 12.46 -5.23
N GLN A 22 8.55 11.81 -5.20
CA GLN A 22 9.26 11.40 -6.42
C GLN A 22 8.46 10.42 -7.26
N LEU A 23 7.73 9.51 -6.62
CA LEU A 23 6.84 8.58 -7.30
C LEU A 23 5.54 9.24 -7.78
N GLY A 24 5.31 10.49 -7.39
CA GLY A 24 4.08 11.19 -7.73
C GLY A 24 2.87 10.81 -6.91
N LEU A 25 3.06 10.09 -5.80
CA LEU A 25 1.96 9.71 -4.90
C LEU A 25 1.40 10.89 -4.12
N ILE A 26 2.25 11.83 -3.76
CA ILE A 26 1.88 13.07 -3.09
C ILE A 26 2.55 14.24 -3.80
N ARG A 27 1.99 15.43 -3.63
CA ARG A 27 2.53 16.68 -4.21
C ARG A 27 2.54 17.78 -3.18
N SER A 28 3.62 18.56 -3.17
CA SER A 28 3.63 19.82 -2.44
C SER A 28 2.84 20.87 -3.23
N ILE A 29 2.17 21.77 -2.50
CA ILE A 29 1.42 22.88 -3.10
C ILE A 29 2.26 24.13 -3.25
N GLY A 30 3.50 24.12 -2.75
CA GLY A 30 4.42 25.23 -2.79
C GLY A 30 5.44 25.13 -1.69
N ARG A 31 6.12 26.24 -1.43
CA ARG A 31 7.12 26.35 -0.37
C ARG A 31 6.89 27.63 0.44
N ASN A 32 7.13 27.54 1.72
CA ASN A 32 7.24 28.68 2.63
C ASN A 32 8.71 28.75 3.07
N GLY A 33 9.49 29.61 2.43
CA GLY A 33 10.93 29.62 2.60
C GLY A 33 11.55 28.33 2.02
N LEU A 34 12.31 27.60 2.85
CA LEU A 34 12.91 26.31 2.48
C LEU A 34 12.01 25.11 2.74
N ARG A 35 10.86 25.32 3.38
CA ARG A 35 9.97 24.23 3.78
C ARG A 35 8.87 24.00 2.75
N ARG A 36 8.68 22.74 2.37
CA ARG A 36 7.60 22.32 1.50
C ARG A 36 6.27 22.39 2.24
N GLN A 37 5.25 22.84 1.52
CA GLN A 37 3.90 22.93 2.02
C GLN A 37 3.01 21.91 1.33
N TYR A 38 2.10 21.31 2.08
CA TYR A 38 1.16 20.30 1.58
C TYR A 38 -0.26 20.68 1.92
N SER A 39 -1.20 20.27 1.07
CA SER A 39 -2.62 20.33 1.38
C SER A 39 -2.94 19.39 2.55
N PRO A 40 -3.92 19.72 3.41
CA PRO A 40 -4.37 18.78 4.46
C PRO A 40 -4.83 17.42 3.94
N GLU A 41 -5.27 17.34 2.69
CA GLU A 41 -5.66 16.09 2.03
C GLU A 41 -4.51 15.08 1.90
N VAL A 42 -3.26 15.54 2.03
CA VAL A 42 -2.10 14.66 1.99
C VAL A 42 -2.17 13.58 3.07
N LEU A 43 -2.73 13.88 4.23
CA LEU A 43 -2.86 12.90 5.32
C LEU A 43 -3.78 11.74 4.93
N SER A 44 -4.89 12.02 4.25
CA SER A 44 -5.79 10.99 3.74
C SER A 44 -5.12 10.13 2.68
N LYS A 45 -4.35 10.74 1.79
CA LYS A 45 -3.56 10.01 0.78
C LYS A 45 -2.51 9.10 1.43
N LEU A 46 -1.79 9.61 2.42
CA LEU A 46 -0.76 8.82 3.12
C LEU A 46 -1.38 7.65 3.86
N ASN A 47 -2.55 7.84 4.47
CA ASN A 47 -3.27 6.75 5.11
C ASN A 47 -3.69 5.67 4.10
N LEU A 48 -4.21 6.07 2.95
CA LEU A 48 -4.59 5.15 1.88
C LEU A 48 -3.37 4.37 1.35
N ILE A 49 -2.24 5.04 1.19
CA ILE A 49 -0.98 4.39 0.77
C ILE A 49 -0.55 3.34 1.78
N SER A 50 -0.63 3.65 3.07
CA SER A 50 -0.28 2.70 4.13
C SER A 50 -1.19 1.48 4.13
N LEU A 51 -2.49 1.67 3.99
CA LEU A 51 -3.46 0.58 3.90
C LEU A 51 -3.23 -0.28 2.67
N GLY A 52 -2.96 0.33 1.54
CA GLY A 52 -2.68 -0.39 0.30
C GLY A 52 -1.41 -1.24 0.38
N ARG A 53 -0.37 -0.74 1.01
CA ARG A 53 0.85 -1.52 1.23
C ARG A 53 0.61 -2.74 2.12
N ILE A 54 -0.18 -2.58 3.17
CA ILE A 54 -0.60 -3.71 4.03
C ILE A 54 -1.36 -4.75 3.21
N ALA A 55 -2.19 -4.31 2.27
CA ALA A 55 -2.95 -5.18 1.39
C ALA A 55 -2.12 -5.80 0.25
N GLY A 56 -0.83 -5.47 0.15
CA GLY A 56 0.06 -6.00 -0.88
C GLY A 56 -0.01 -5.27 -2.22
N ILE A 57 -0.56 -4.08 -2.24
CA ILE A 57 -0.55 -3.23 -3.44
C ILE A 57 0.80 -2.51 -3.51
N SER A 58 1.47 -2.58 -4.67
CA SER A 58 2.75 -1.92 -4.85
C SER A 58 2.61 -0.40 -4.90
N LEU A 59 3.68 0.31 -4.57
CA LEU A 59 3.70 1.78 -4.67
C LEU A 59 3.49 2.24 -6.11
N ASN A 60 4.00 1.51 -7.10
CA ASN A 60 3.79 1.82 -8.51
C ASN A 60 2.32 1.67 -8.91
N GLU A 61 1.66 0.61 -8.46
CA GLU A 61 0.23 0.44 -8.69
C GLU A 61 -0.59 1.54 -8.01
N MET A 62 -0.20 1.95 -6.81
CA MET A 62 -0.85 3.06 -6.12
C MET A 62 -0.63 4.38 -6.84
N ALA A 63 0.56 4.63 -7.35
CA ALA A 63 0.85 5.82 -8.14
C ALA A 63 -0.04 5.87 -9.38
N GLU A 64 -0.22 4.73 -10.04
CA GLU A 64 -1.13 4.61 -11.17
C GLU A 64 -2.57 4.94 -10.81
N MET A 65 -3.05 4.43 -9.66
CA MET A 65 -4.42 4.68 -9.20
C MET A 65 -4.66 6.13 -8.75
N LEU A 66 -3.67 6.76 -8.13
CA LEU A 66 -3.82 8.05 -7.48
C LEU A 66 -3.36 9.24 -8.32
N ASN A 67 -2.61 9.00 -9.39
CA ASN A 67 -1.99 10.05 -10.21
C ASN A 67 -2.64 10.26 -11.56
N HIS A 68 -3.84 9.75 -11.76
CA HIS A 68 -4.58 10.10 -12.95
C HIS A 68 -4.90 11.60 -12.91
N SER A 69 -4.61 12.26 -14.01
CA SER A 69 -4.97 13.66 -14.19
C SER A 69 -5.81 13.79 -15.45
N GLU A 70 -6.92 14.47 -15.32
CA GLU A 70 -7.77 14.86 -16.43
C GLU A 70 -7.68 16.38 -16.57
N GLY A 71 -7.00 16.83 -17.63
CA GLY A 71 -6.64 18.23 -17.75
C GLY A 71 -5.64 18.65 -16.69
N SER A 72 -5.94 19.71 -15.94
CA SER A 72 -5.09 20.21 -14.84
C SER A 72 -5.47 19.68 -13.46
N LYS A 73 -6.52 18.85 -13.37
CA LYS A 73 -7.01 18.34 -12.09
C LYS A 73 -6.67 16.86 -11.95
N PRO A 74 -6.04 16.44 -10.83
CA PRO A 74 -5.90 15.03 -10.52
C PRO A 74 -7.31 14.42 -10.31
N TYR A 75 -7.53 13.25 -10.86
CA TYR A 75 -8.74 12.51 -10.58
C TYR A 75 -8.43 11.06 -10.26
N ILE A 76 -9.32 10.41 -9.56
CA ILE A 76 -9.19 9.01 -9.20
C ILE A 76 -9.99 8.19 -10.22
N ASP A 77 -9.33 7.22 -10.86
CA ASP A 77 -9.99 6.29 -11.76
C ASP A 77 -10.77 5.27 -10.92
N ARG A 78 -12.09 5.47 -10.84
CA ARG A 78 -12.97 4.61 -10.03
C ARG A 78 -13.08 3.20 -10.59
N ASP A 79 -12.97 3.02 -11.90
CA ASP A 79 -13.01 1.70 -12.52
C ASP A 79 -11.77 0.89 -12.14
N LEU A 80 -10.61 1.53 -12.14
CA LEU A 80 -9.37 0.91 -11.69
C LEU A 80 -9.43 0.53 -10.20
N LEU A 81 -9.97 1.41 -9.37
CA LEU A 81 -10.15 1.12 -7.93
C LEU A 81 -11.10 -0.06 -7.71
N ALA A 82 -12.21 -0.11 -8.43
CA ALA A 82 -13.17 -1.22 -8.35
C ALA A 82 -12.53 -2.53 -8.78
N LYS A 83 -11.73 -2.52 -9.85
CA LYS A 83 -10.98 -3.69 -10.32
C LYS A 83 -9.99 -4.17 -9.25
N LYS A 84 -9.26 -3.26 -8.62
CA LYS A 84 -8.32 -3.60 -7.55
C LYS A 84 -9.04 -4.16 -6.33
N ALA A 85 -10.20 -3.62 -5.97
CA ALA A 85 -11.02 -4.15 -4.88
C ALA A 85 -11.45 -5.59 -5.16
N LEU A 86 -11.86 -5.91 -6.38
CA LEU A 86 -12.21 -7.28 -6.79
C LEU A 86 -11.00 -8.23 -6.68
N GLU A 87 -9.83 -7.79 -7.11
CA GLU A 87 -8.59 -8.59 -6.99
C GLU A 87 -8.28 -8.89 -5.52
N ILE A 88 -8.51 -7.93 -4.63
CA ILE A 88 -8.34 -8.13 -3.18
C ILE A 88 -9.37 -9.13 -2.64
N ASP A 89 -10.63 -9.02 -3.06
CA ASP A 89 -11.66 -9.98 -2.67
C ASP A 89 -11.30 -11.41 -3.07
N GLU A 90 -10.76 -11.60 -4.26
CA GLU A 90 -10.27 -12.90 -4.72
C GLU A 90 -9.12 -13.43 -3.86
N LYS A 91 -8.19 -12.55 -3.47
CA LYS A 91 -7.11 -12.91 -2.56
C LYS A 91 -7.62 -13.30 -1.18
N ILE A 92 -8.60 -12.59 -0.65
CA ILE A 92 -9.24 -12.91 0.63
C ILE A 92 -9.86 -14.30 0.57
N THR A 93 -10.60 -14.61 -0.49
CA THR A 93 -11.21 -15.92 -0.68
C THR A 93 -10.17 -17.03 -0.73
N ARG A 94 -9.09 -16.85 -1.47
CA ARG A 94 -8.00 -17.83 -1.57
C ARG A 94 -7.28 -18.00 -0.23
N LEU A 95 -7.00 -16.91 0.48
CA LEU A 95 -6.35 -17.00 1.79
C LEU A 95 -7.21 -17.71 2.82
N LYS A 96 -8.53 -17.50 2.81
CA LYS A 96 -9.45 -18.23 3.65
C LYS A 96 -9.45 -19.74 3.34
N ALA A 97 -9.43 -20.11 2.07
CA ALA A 97 -9.36 -21.51 1.65
C ALA A 97 -8.06 -22.17 2.12
N VAL A 98 -6.93 -21.48 2.01
CA VAL A 98 -5.63 -21.98 2.51
C VAL A 98 -5.67 -22.14 4.03
N ARG A 99 -6.17 -21.15 4.74
CA ARG A 99 -6.31 -21.20 6.20
C ARG A 99 -7.15 -22.40 6.63
N ASP A 100 -8.29 -22.61 6.01
CA ASP A 100 -9.20 -23.71 6.35
C ASP A 100 -8.55 -25.06 6.04
N SER A 101 -7.83 -25.16 4.94
CA SER A 101 -7.08 -26.38 4.59
C SER A 101 -5.99 -26.68 5.63
N LEU A 102 -5.25 -25.67 6.07
CA LEU A 102 -4.23 -25.84 7.10
C LEU A 102 -4.80 -26.29 8.43
N ASN A 103 -5.96 -25.76 8.81
CA ASN A 103 -6.65 -26.15 10.04
C ASN A 103 -7.19 -27.58 10.00
N LEU A 104 -7.44 -28.14 8.81
CA LEU A 104 -7.92 -29.50 8.64
C LEU A 104 -6.80 -30.55 8.57
N LEU A 105 -5.55 -30.14 8.40
CA LEU A 105 -4.45 -31.08 8.30
C LEU A 105 -4.13 -31.69 9.67
N PRO A 106 -3.99 -33.05 9.75
CA PRO A 106 -3.58 -33.69 11.00
C PRO A 106 -2.15 -33.28 11.40
N PRO A 107 -1.81 -33.17 12.68
CA PRO A 107 -0.46 -32.85 13.13
C PRO A 107 0.62 -33.73 12.55
N ALA A 108 0.36 -35.01 12.38
CA ALA A 108 1.31 -35.96 11.78
C ALA A 108 1.65 -35.60 10.33
N LEU A 109 0.67 -35.16 9.54
CA LEU A 109 0.89 -34.73 8.17
C LEU A 109 1.66 -33.42 8.10
N MET A 110 1.42 -32.51 9.02
CA MET A 110 2.17 -31.25 9.12
C MET A 110 3.66 -31.52 9.41
N SER A 111 3.97 -32.47 10.28
CA SER A 111 5.35 -32.89 10.55
C SER A 111 6.04 -33.43 9.29
N HIS A 112 5.35 -34.26 8.51
CA HIS A 112 5.89 -34.77 7.25
C HIS A 112 6.19 -33.66 6.25
N ILE A 113 5.29 -32.72 6.09
CA ILE A 113 5.48 -31.58 5.18
C ILE A 113 6.68 -30.76 5.61
N TRP A 114 6.79 -30.48 6.91
CA TRP A 114 7.90 -29.72 7.47
C TRP A 114 9.23 -30.41 7.21
N THR A 115 9.31 -31.71 7.49
CA THR A 115 10.51 -32.53 7.29
C THR A 115 10.91 -32.55 5.82
N ALA A 116 9.98 -32.75 4.90
CA ALA A 116 10.24 -32.75 3.46
C ALA A 116 10.80 -31.41 2.96
N LEU A 117 10.26 -30.29 3.44
CA LEU A 117 10.72 -28.95 3.08
C LEU A 117 12.15 -28.67 3.59
N HIS A 118 12.50 -29.13 4.79
CA HIS A 118 13.82 -28.93 5.37
C HIS A 118 14.88 -29.85 4.77
N PHE A 119 14.55 -31.09 4.45
CA PHE A 119 15.47 -32.01 3.82
C PHE A 119 15.78 -31.67 2.37
N ARG A 120 14.89 -31.02 1.65
CA ARG A 120 15.12 -30.59 0.27
C ARG A 120 16.10 -29.42 0.15
N SER A 121 16.36 -28.69 1.22
CA SER A 121 17.29 -27.57 1.24
C SER A 121 18.73 -28.00 1.55
N LEU A 122 18.96 -29.27 1.77
CA LEU A 122 20.29 -29.89 1.95
C LEU A 122 20.73 -30.53 0.63
#